data_411f04d31eda2ea4d5c4d2955d89fd1e
#
_entry.id   411f04d31eda2ea4d5c4d2955d89fd1e
#
_cell.length_a   1.000
_cell.length_b   1.000
_cell.length_c   1.000
_cell.angle_alpha   90.00
_cell.angle_beta   90.00
_cell.angle_gamma   90.00
#
_symmetry.space_group_name_H-M   'P 1'
#
loop_
_entity.id
_entity.type
_entity.pdbx_description
1 polymer ?
#
loop_
_entity_poly.entity_id
_entity_poly.type
_entity_poly.pdbx_seq_one_letter_code
_entity_poly.pdbx_strand_id
1 'polypeptide(L)'
;MKKSTKRSVIAVAAAGALTIACVATAQAGQDSGSRASEASCSSSSVSATLLDIEYANGQLNSGIPNLTTTHATAADASYVVDSGADHAVAHKVTLGDPGYVSDGAPRSESATNDVHEGKFVVGDKQRYEFSVMLKDWETWESGESEAGDIIFQGKHAGGNLPSFYLMTKRNSIAFRSPTLSLQSTVVDDFRPHLGQWMHFRVDVSWTDDSTGYYKVSTKMPGESDYTLRQTYANVKTFHPVNPAEFGYLKWGLYRPDQTLAKGDVPTRVVYHDDIRVLDLSQG
;
A
#
# COMPACT_ATOMS: atom_id res chain seq x y z
N MET A 1 46.40 23.78 -17.93
CA MET A 1 45.07 23.41 -18.34
C MET A 1 45.08 21.95 -18.83
N LYS A 2 44.62 20.98 -18.02
CA LYS A 2 44.44 19.59 -18.42
C LYS A 2 42.97 19.25 -18.30
N LYS A 3 42.30 19.00 -19.42
CA LYS A 3 40.91 18.54 -19.47
C LYS A 3 40.85 17.05 -19.12
N SER A 4 40.15 16.70 -18.04
CA SER A 4 39.87 15.31 -17.67
C SER A 4 38.51 14.92 -18.29
N THR A 5 38.55 13.96 -19.17
CA THR A 5 37.37 13.36 -19.82
C THR A 5 36.89 12.20 -18.94
N LYS A 6 35.77 12.36 -18.27
CA LYS A 6 35.09 11.25 -17.55
C LYS A 6 34.33 10.40 -18.57
N ARG A 7 34.70 9.14 -18.70
CA ARG A 7 33.98 8.13 -19.46
C ARG A 7 32.87 7.57 -18.57
N SER A 8 31.62 7.73 -19.01
CA SER A 8 30.47 7.04 -18.42
C SER A 8 30.47 5.57 -18.86
N VAL A 9 30.42 4.67 -17.89
CA VAL A 9 30.23 3.25 -18.15
C VAL A 9 28.72 2.99 -18.03
N ILE A 10 28.09 2.62 -19.14
CA ILE A 10 26.72 2.16 -19.19
C ILE A 10 26.75 0.66 -18.89
N ALA A 11 26.21 0.24 -17.77
CA ALA A 11 25.99 -1.17 -17.46
C ALA A 11 24.67 -1.61 -18.11
N VAL A 12 24.76 -2.46 -19.11
CA VAL A 12 23.63 -3.14 -19.73
C VAL A 12 23.35 -4.39 -18.89
N ALA A 13 22.23 -4.43 -18.18
CA ALA A 13 21.75 -5.64 -17.52
C ALA A 13 21.08 -6.53 -18.57
N ALA A 14 21.67 -7.69 -18.82
CA ALA A 14 21.08 -8.71 -19.68
C ALA A 14 20.07 -9.54 -18.87
N ALA A 15 18.81 -9.45 -19.22
CA ALA A 15 17.76 -10.34 -18.70
C ALA A 15 17.97 -11.74 -19.27
N GLY A 16 18.41 -12.69 -18.43
CA GLY A 16 18.51 -14.10 -18.78
C GLY A 16 17.15 -14.78 -18.68
N ALA A 17 16.52 -15.12 -19.80
CA ALA A 17 15.37 -15.98 -19.82
C ALA A 17 15.81 -17.43 -19.53
N LEU A 18 15.38 -17.97 -18.37
CA LEU A 18 15.61 -19.35 -18.00
C LEU A 18 14.50 -20.22 -18.63
N THR A 19 14.79 -20.85 -19.76
CA THR A 19 13.93 -21.86 -20.38
C THR A 19 14.15 -23.19 -19.68
N ILE A 20 13.16 -23.63 -18.90
CA ILE A 20 13.13 -24.99 -18.34
C ILE A 20 12.60 -25.93 -19.43
N ALA A 21 13.49 -26.76 -19.99
CA ALA A 21 13.11 -27.82 -20.91
C ALA A 21 12.62 -29.03 -20.09
N CYS A 22 11.33 -29.36 -20.20
CA CYS A 22 10.83 -30.68 -19.72
C CYS A 22 11.21 -31.74 -20.70
N VAL A 23 12.13 -32.64 -20.32
CA VAL A 23 12.44 -33.86 -21.06
C VAL A 23 11.43 -34.94 -20.67
N ALA A 24 10.55 -35.32 -21.59
CA ALA A 24 9.66 -36.44 -21.43
C ALA A 24 10.37 -37.70 -21.97
N THR A 25 10.71 -38.64 -21.10
CA THR A 25 11.12 -39.99 -21.50
C THR A 25 9.86 -40.85 -21.73
N ALA A 26 9.64 -41.22 -22.99
CA ALA A 26 8.58 -42.17 -23.34
C ALA A 26 9.07 -43.59 -23.09
N GLN A 27 8.43 -44.31 -22.17
CA GLN A 27 8.51 -45.78 -22.07
C GLN A 27 7.26 -46.39 -22.70
N ALA A 28 7.46 -47.19 -23.70
CA ALA A 28 6.41 -47.96 -24.34
C ALA A 28 6.03 -49.15 -23.45
N GLY A 29 4.78 -49.21 -23.03
CA GLY A 29 4.15 -50.37 -22.38
C GLY A 29 2.68 -50.38 -22.76
N GLN A 30 2.23 -51.45 -23.41
CA GLN A 30 0.84 -51.70 -23.80
C GLN A 30 -0.02 -51.96 -22.55
N ASP A 31 -1.15 -51.36 -22.40
CA ASP A 31 -2.51 -51.89 -22.42
C ASP A 31 -3.54 -51.02 -21.72
N SER A 32 -4.73 -50.96 -22.34
CA SER A 32 -6.07 -50.70 -21.79
C SER A 32 -6.37 -49.39 -21.02
N GLY A 33 -7.07 -48.51 -21.71
CA GLY A 33 -8.24 -47.81 -21.19
C GLY A 33 -8.06 -46.97 -19.93
N SER A 34 -7.50 -45.76 -20.07
CA SER A 34 -7.70 -44.72 -19.05
C SER A 34 -7.66 -43.33 -19.70
N ARG A 35 -8.70 -42.58 -19.42
CA ARG A 35 -8.85 -41.17 -19.80
C ARG A 35 -7.58 -40.38 -19.48
N ALA A 36 -6.97 -39.79 -20.49
CA ALA A 36 -5.94 -38.79 -20.29
C ALA A 36 -6.53 -37.61 -19.51
N SER A 37 -6.11 -37.49 -18.27
CA SER A 37 -6.28 -36.27 -17.51
C SER A 37 -5.34 -35.24 -18.12
N GLU A 38 -5.87 -34.28 -18.89
CA GLU A 38 -5.12 -33.10 -19.30
C GLU A 38 -4.69 -32.38 -18.03
N ALA A 39 -3.40 -32.47 -17.69
CA ALA A 39 -2.79 -31.63 -16.69
C ALA A 39 -2.81 -30.20 -17.24
N SER A 40 -3.83 -29.44 -16.84
CA SER A 40 -3.89 -28.02 -17.07
C SER A 40 -2.71 -27.39 -16.35
N CYS A 41 -1.64 -27.07 -17.05
CA CYS A 41 -0.64 -26.11 -16.58
C CYS A 41 -1.32 -24.76 -16.47
N SER A 42 -1.85 -24.42 -15.30
CA SER A 42 -2.25 -23.05 -15.01
C SER A 42 -0.96 -22.22 -14.99
N SER A 43 -0.71 -21.49 -16.06
CA SER A 43 0.26 -20.40 -16.04
C SER A 43 -0.24 -19.38 -15.03
N SER A 44 0.39 -19.32 -13.86
CA SER A 44 0.18 -18.20 -12.97
C SER A 44 0.63 -16.94 -13.73
N SER A 45 -0.31 -16.11 -14.15
CA SER A 45 0.01 -14.82 -14.74
C SER A 45 0.79 -14.02 -13.72
N VAL A 46 2.07 -13.77 -14.00
CA VAL A 46 2.91 -12.92 -13.16
C VAL A 46 2.44 -11.48 -13.39
N SER A 47 1.83 -10.87 -12.38
CA SER A 47 1.45 -9.46 -12.41
C SER A 47 2.70 -8.61 -12.61
N ALA A 48 2.67 -7.66 -13.55
CA ALA A 48 3.79 -6.74 -13.75
C ALA A 48 3.85 -5.75 -12.59
N THR A 49 5.05 -5.54 -12.03
CA THR A 49 5.28 -4.48 -11.04
C THR A 49 5.34 -3.15 -11.76
N LEU A 50 4.44 -2.23 -11.41
CA LEU A 50 4.43 -0.86 -11.93
C LEU A 50 5.29 0.05 -11.06
N LEU A 51 5.21 -0.07 -9.74
CA LEU A 51 5.95 0.74 -8.77
C LEU A 51 6.40 -0.14 -7.61
N ASP A 52 7.63 0.08 -7.14
CA ASP A 52 8.22 -0.59 -5.97
C ASP A 52 8.97 0.44 -5.11
N ILE A 53 8.59 0.57 -3.84
CA ILE A 53 9.12 1.54 -2.88
C ILE A 53 9.55 0.78 -1.63
N GLU A 54 10.86 0.58 -1.46
CA GLU A 54 11.44 -0.27 -0.40
C GLU A 54 12.29 0.50 0.61
N TYR A 55 12.54 1.79 0.44
CA TYR A 55 13.41 2.63 1.29
C TYR A 55 14.84 2.10 1.55
N ALA A 56 15.24 0.98 0.94
CA ALA A 56 16.51 0.30 1.11
C ALA A 56 17.76 1.20 0.93
N ASN A 57 17.62 2.28 0.17
CA ASN A 57 18.69 3.25 -0.04
C ASN A 57 18.82 4.30 1.09
N GLY A 58 18.00 4.24 2.12
CA GLY A 58 17.99 5.19 3.23
C GLY A 58 17.49 6.59 2.87
N GLN A 59 16.78 6.76 1.74
CA GLN A 59 16.25 8.05 1.30
C GLN A 59 14.73 8.12 1.50
N LEU A 60 14.24 9.28 1.94
CA LEU A 60 12.80 9.51 2.16
C LEU A 60 11.94 9.33 0.91
N ASN A 61 12.50 9.57 -0.26
CA ASN A 61 11.81 9.35 -1.52
C ASN A 61 12.12 7.99 -2.16
N SER A 62 12.79 7.08 -1.44
CA SER A 62 13.20 5.76 -1.93
C SER A 62 13.94 5.79 -3.28
N GLY A 63 14.56 6.93 -3.64
CA GLY A 63 15.20 7.14 -4.94
C GLY A 63 14.23 7.38 -6.10
N ILE A 64 12.92 7.50 -5.83
CA ILE A 64 11.88 7.71 -6.84
C ILE A 64 11.69 9.22 -7.06
N PRO A 65 11.94 9.73 -8.28
CA PRO A 65 11.72 11.14 -8.60
C PRO A 65 10.27 11.54 -8.37
N ASN A 66 10.06 12.73 -7.81
CA ASN A 66 8.77 13.34 -7.54
C ASN A 66 7.89 12.61 -6.51
N LEU A 67 8.41 11.62 -5.81
CA LEU A 67 7.70 11.06 -4.67
C LEU A 67 7.60 12.12 -3.58
N THR A 68 6.37 12.52 -3.23
CA THR A 68 6.12 13.40 -2.10
C THR A 68 6.42 12.67 -0.80
N THR A 69 7.25 13.24 0.08
CA THR A 69 7.61 12.61 1.35
C THR A 69 6.72 13.04 2.51
N THR A 70 6.35 14.31 2.56
CA THR A 70 5.32 14.90 3.44
C THR A 70 5.08 16.36 3.06
N HIS A 71 3.91 16.90 3.41
CA HIS A 71 3.62 18.34 3.36
C HIS A 71 3.67 19.01 4.75
N ALA A 72 3.88 18.24 5.82
CA ALA A 72 4.13 18.77 7.15
C ALA A 72 5.50 19.46 7.20
N THR A 73 5.63 20.52 7.98
CA THR A 73 6.84 21.33 8.06
C THR A 73 7.74 21.01 9.26
N ALA A 74 7.23 20.20 10.21
CA ALA A 74 8.06 19.71 11.31
C ALA A 74 9.20 18.85 10.77
N ALA A 75 10.42 19.05 11.24
CA ALA A 75 11.63 18.41 10.74
C ALA A 75 11.61 16.88 10.90
N ASP A 76 10.84 16.37 11.86
CA ASP A 76 10.65 14.96 12.16
C ASP A 76 9.26 14.44 11.80
N ALA A 77 8.54 15.14 10.90
CA ALA A 77 7.25 14.69 10.42
C ALA A 77 7.37 13.43 9.56
N SER A 78 8.49 13.28 8.82
CA SER A 78 8.82 12.06 8.10
C SER A 78 10.33 11.84 8.13
N TYR A 79 10.77 10.61 8.40
CA TYR A 79 12.19 10.26 8.49
C TYR A 79 12.39 8.77 8.19
N VAL A 80 13.60 8.42 7.74
CA VAL A 80 13.97 7.02 7.52
C VAL A 80 14.42 6.41 8.85
N VAL A 81 14.01 5.16 9.07
CA VAL A 81 14.39 4.37 10.25
C VAL A 81 15.04 3.06 9.82
N ASP A 82 15.92 2.54 10.65
CA ASP A 82 16.41 1.18 10.54
C ASP A 82 15.31 0.22 11.02
N SER A 83 14.88 -0.68 10.18
CA SER A 83 13.85 -1.69 10.44
C SER A 83 14.41 -3.06 10.77
N GLY A 84 15.72 -3.16 10.95
CA GLY A 84 16.46 -4.36 11.34
C GLY A 84 17.21 -5.01 10.19
N ALA A 85 16.55 -5.44 9.14
CA ALA A 85 17.19 -6.00 7.94
C ALA A 85 17.39 -4.93 6.85
N ASP A 86 16.60 -3.88 6.87
CA ASP A 86 16.54 -2.82 5.88
C ASP A 86 16.08 -1.50 6.52
N HIS A 87 15.62 -0.55 5.70
CA HIS A 87 15.09 0.73 6.13
C HIS A 87 13.58 0.79 5.87
N ALA A 88 12.92 1.67 6.60
CA ALA A 88 11.51 1.99 6.43
C ALA A 88 11.29 3.50 6.58
N VAL A 89 10.15 4.01 6.15
CA VAL A 89 9.75 5.38 6.44
C VAL A 89 8.88 5.44 7.68
N ALA A 90 9.20 6.35 8.58
CA ALA A 90 8.38 6.74 9.71
C ALA A 90 7.62 8.03 9.40
N HIS A 91 6.33 8.08 9.73
CA HIS A 91 5.53 9.28 9.72
C HIS A 91 5.05 9.57 11.14
N LYS A 92 5.30 10.79 11.60
CA LYS A 92 4.97 11.26 12.94
C LYS A 92 3.98 12.41 12.87
N VAL A 93 3.02 12.42 13.79
CA VAL A 93 2.12 13.55 14.01
C VAL A 93 1.96 13.81 15.49
N THR A 94 2.22 15.06 15.90
CA THR A 94 1.96 15.57 17.24
C THR A 94 0.80 16.57 17.19
N LEU A 95 -0.28 16.27 17.91
CA LEU A 95 -1.45 17.15 17.99
C LEU A 95 -1.11 18.45 18.70
N GLY A 96 -1.70 19.56 18.22
CA GLY A 96 -1.48 20.90 18.79
C GLY A 96 -0.22 21.59 18.27
N ASP A 97 0.65 20.91 17.56
CA ASP A 97 1.82 21.50 16.91
C ASP A 97 1.51 21.83 15.44
N PRO A 98 1.55 23.12 15.04
CA PRO A 98 1.25 23.53 13.68
C PRO A 98 2.21 22.96 12.63
N GLY A 99 3.42 22.54 13.02
CA GLY A 99 4.38 21.89 12.13
C GLY A 99 3.89 20.56 11.55
N TYR A 100 2.91 19.93 12.20
CA TYR A 100 2.29 18.69 11.71
C TYR A 100 0.92 18.92 11.05
N VAL A 101 0.56 20.17 10.74
CA VAL A 101 -0.70 20.48 10.05
C VAL A 101 -0.42 20.71 8.58
N SER A 102 -1.06 19.93 7.71
CA SER A 102 -1.10 20.16 6.27
C SER A 102 -2.53 19.98 5.75
N ASP A 103 -2.92 20.74 4.73
CA ASP A 103 -4.30 20.79 4.21
C ASP A 103 -5.37 20.92 5.32
N GLY A 104 -5.08 21.72 6.35
CA GLY A 104 -6.00 22.04 7.44
C GLY A 104 -6.21 20.93 8.48
N ALA A 105 -5.39 19.88 8.51
CA ALA A 105 -5.53 18.81 9.50
C ALA A 105 -4.17 18.22 9.91
N PRO A 106 -4.09 17.62 11.12
CA PRO A 106 -2.88 16.94 11.58
C PRO A 106 -2.56 15.74 10.69
N ARG A 107 -1.45 15.82 9.94
CA ARG A 107 -1.00 14.72 9.06
C ARG A 107 0.46 14.81 8.69
N SER A 108 1.05 13.65 8.46
CA SER A 108 2.29 13.45 7.74
C SER A 108 2.13 12.25 6.83
N GLU A 109 2.19 12.44 5.53
CA GLU A 109 1.93 11.39 4.54
C GLU A 109 2.83 11.56 3.33
N SER A 110 3.41 10.45 2.86
CA SER A 110 3.99 10.34 1.52
C SER A 110 2.89 10.15 0.47
N ALA A 111 3.17 10.52 -0.79
CA ALA A 111 2.17 10.43 -1.86
C ALA A 111 2.79 10.24 -3.25
N THR A 112 2.04 9.54 -4.13
CA THR A 112 2.41 9.28 -5.54
C THR A 112 1.74 10.23 -6.53
N ASN A 113 1.20 11.37 -6.09
CA ASN A 113 0.47 12.31 -6.96
C ASN A 113 1.28 12.80 -8.18
N ASP A 114 2.61 12.87 -8.07
CA ASP A 114 3.52 13.27 -9.14
C ASP A 114 4.37 12.11 -9.69
N VAL A 115 4.08 10.85 -9.28
CA VAL A 115 4.69 9.61 -9.78
C VAL A 115 3.70 8.92 -10.71
N HIS A 116 4.03 8.77 -11.99
CA HIS A 116 3.11 8.24 -13.01
C HIS A 116 2.63 6.82 -12.68
N GLU A 117 3.55 5.95 -12.31
CA GLU A 117 3.35 4.52 -12.01
C GLU A 117 2.53 4.28 -10.73
N GLY A 118 2.41 5.30 -9.90
CA GLY A 118 1.60 5.27 -8.66
C GLY A 118 0.20 5.85 -8.85
N LYS A 119 -0.18 6.22 -10.08
CA LYS A 119 -1.52 6.73 -10.41
C LYS A 119 -2.45 5.62 -10.83
N PHE A 120 -3.76 5.91 -10.75
CA PHE A 120 -4.81 5.04 -11.27
C PHE A 120 -5.92 5.86 -11.93
N VAL A 121 -6.55 5.27 -12.94
CA VAL A 121 -7.69 5.83 -13.68
C VAL A 121 -8.76 4.76 -13.90
N VAL A 122 -9.90 5.15 -14.45
CA VAL A 122 -10.95 4.20 -14.86
C VAL A 122 -10.40 3.21 -15.88
N GLY A 123 -10.66 1.93 -15.66
CA GLY A 123 -10.20 0.80 -16.48
C GLY A 123 -9.00 0.05 -15.92
N ASP A 124 -8.25 0.66 -15.02
CA ASP A 124 -7.12 -0.01 -14.37
C ASP A 124 -7.59 -1.13 -13.45
N LYS A 125 -6.80 -2.19 -13.40
CA LYS A 125 -6.90 -3.23 -12.39
C LYS A 125 -5.55 -3.33 -11.71
N GLN A 126 -5.50 -2.98 -10.44
CA GLN A 126 -4.24 -2.87 -9.72
C GLN A 126 -4.31 -3.58 -8.37
N ARG A 127 -3.15 -4.07 -7.95
CA ARG A 127 -2.90 -4.55 -6.60
C ARG A 127 -1.97 -3.58 -5.90
N TYR A 128 -2.34 -3.21 -4.70
CA TYR A 128 -1.54 -2.44 -3.77
C TYR A 128 -1.09 -3.35 -2.64
N GLU A 129 0.21 -3.53 -2.49
CA GLU A 129 0.80 -4.22 -1.35
C GLU A 129 1.59 -3.21 -0.54
N PHE A 130 1.56 -3.33 0.77
CA PHE A 130 2.33 -2.49 1.68
C PHE A 130 2.43 -3.10 3.06
N SER A 131 3.50 -2.75 3.77
CA SER A 131 3.77 -3.15 5.13
C SER A 131 3.56 -1.98 6.09
N VAL A 132 2.96 -2.25 7.25
CA VAL A 132 2.70 -1.26 8.31
C VAL A 132 3.20 -1.80 9.64
N MET A 133 3.90 -0.97 10.42
CA MET A 133 4.22 -1.24 11.82
C MET A 133 3.70 -0.10 12.69
N LEU A 134 2.86 -0.43 13.65
CA LEU A 134 2.40 0.48 14.70
C LEU A 134 3.45 0.49 15.82
N LYS A 135 4.39 1.45 15.72
CA LYS A 135 5.53 1.54 16.62
C LYS A 135 5.16 2.30 17.89
N ASP A 136 5.36 1.68 19.06
CA ASP A 136 5.06 2.27 20.38
C ASP A 136 3.64 2.87 20.45
N TRP A 137 2.68 2.16 19.83
CA TRP A 137 1.31 2.62 19.68
C TRP A 137 0.52 2.41 20.97
N GLU A 138 0.01 3.50 21.53
CA GLU A 138 -0.87 3.43 22.68
C GLU A 138 -2.19 2.74 22.33
N THR A 139 -2.54 1.73 23.10
CA THR A 139 -3.78 0.96 22.92
C THR A 139 -4.97 1.74 23.43
N TRP A 140 -6.10 1.59 22.74
CA TRP A 140 -7.35 2.21 23.16
C TRP A 140 -7.95 1.47 24.37
N GLU A 141 -8.47 2.24 25.34
CA GLU A 141 -9.24 1.74 26.47
C GLU A 141 -10.66 2.31 26.47
N SER A 142 -11.58 1.61 27.19
CA SER A 142 -12.98 2.02 27.23
C SER A 142 -13.15 3.41 27.88
N GLY A 143 -13.82 4.30 27.17
CA GLY A 143 -14.03 5.68 27.60
C GLY A 143 -13.11 6.69 26.92
N GLU A 144 -12.11 6.23 26.19
CA GLU A 144 -11.26 7.11 25.38
C GLU A 144 -11.92 7.49 24.05
N SER A 145 -11.31 8.47 23.37
CA SER A 145 -11.73 8.87 22.02
C SER A 145 -11.67 7.70 21.04
N GLU A 146 -12.74 7.53 20.25
CA GLU A 146 -12.82 6.50 19.20
C GLU A 146 -12.34 7.02 17.84
N ALA A 147 -11.75 8.20 17.77
CA ALA A 147 -11.22 8.74 16.55
C ALA A 147 -10.09 7.83 16.02
N GLY A 148 -10.13 7.55 14.72
CA GLY A 148 -9.15 6.67 14.09
C GLY A 148 -8.10 7.45 13.31
N ASP A 149 -6.95 6.82 13.11
CA ASP A 149 -5.84 7.34 12.33
C ASP A 149 -5.82 6.67 10.96
N ILE A 150 -5.89 7.46 9.88
CA ILE A 150 -5.76 6.92 8.51
C ILE A 150 -4.28 6.66 8.26
N ILE A 151 -3.97 5.43 7.85
CA ILE A 151 -2.60 4.95 7.64
C ILE A 151 -2.27 4.67 6.17
N PHE A 152 -3.26 4.47 5.32
CA PHE A 152 -3.10 4.28 3.88
C PHE A 152 -4.37 4.69 3.15
N GLN A 153 -4.27 5.31 1.95
CA GLN A 153 -5.45 5.69 1.19
C GLN A 153 -5.22 5.75 -0.32
N GLY A 154 -6.27 5.38 -1.09
CA GLY A 154 -6.42 5.68 -2.51
C GLY A 154 -7.18 7.00 -2.68
N LYS A 155 -6.46 8.10 -2.94
CA LYS A 155 -6.96 9.46 -3.01
C LYS A 155 -7.19 9.88 -4.46
N HIS A 156 -8.09 10.84 -4.71
CA HIS A 156 -8.23 11.50 -6.00
C HIS A 156 -7.57 12.88 -6.01
N ALA A 157 -7.03 13.29 -7.14
CA ALA A 157 -6.67 14.67 -7.41
C ALA A 157 -7.92 15.58 -7.28
N GLY A 158 -7.73 16.88 -7.05
CA GLY A 158 -8.86 17.81 -6.90
C GLY A 158 -9.56 17.83 -5.54
N GLY A 159 -9.11 17.04 -4.55
CA GLY A 159 -9.46 17.24 -3.14
C GLY A 159 -10.71 16.55 -2.61
N ASN A 160 -11.33 15.63 -3.35
CA ASN A 160 -12.50 14.88 -2.90
C ASN A 160 -12.16 13.84 -1.81
N LEU A 161 -13.18 13.17 -1.27
CA LEU A 161 -13.01 12.02 -0.38
C LEU A 161 -12.18 10.93 -1.08
N PRO A 162 -11.34 10.19 -0.36
CA PRO A 162 -10.63 9.05 -0.94
C PRO A 162 -11.62 7.97 -1.39
N SER A 163 -11.27 7.21 -2.43
CA SER A 163 -12.04 6.03 -2.84
C SER A 163 -12.02 4.97 -1.76
N PHE A 164 -10.87 4.77 -1.13
CA PHE A 164 -10.74 3.90 0.04
C PHE A 164 -9.61 4.38 0.96
N TYR A 165 -9.64 3.90 2.19
CA TYR A 165 -8.53 4.01 3.13
C TYR A 165 -8.54 2.90 4.16
N LEU A 166 -7.36 2.63 4.73
CA LEU A 166 -7.21 1.85 5.96
C LEU A 166 -6.99 2.80 7.13
N MET A 167 -7.66 2.52 8.23
CA MET A 167 -7.53 3.32 9.44
C MET A 167 -7.53 2.42 10.68
N THR A 168 -6.79 2.85 11.70
CA THR A 168 -6.97 2.30 13.04
C THR A 168 -8.30 2.78 13.60
N LYS A 169 -8.99 1.93 14.34
CA LYS A 169 -10.18 2.28 15.10
C LYS A 169 -10.22 1.49 16.38
N ARG A 170 -10.10 2.17 17.52
CA ARG A 170 -9.85 1.50 18.81
C ARG A 170 -8.59 0.61 18.67
N ASN A 171 -8.69 -0.69 18.95
CA ASN A 171 -7.59 -1.65 18.81
C ASN A 171 -7.67 -2.50 17.52
N SER A 172 -8.44 -2.07 16.53
CA SER A 172 -8.61 -2.76 15.25
C SER A 172 -8.13 -1.91 14.06
N ILE A 173 -7.95 -2.54 12.90
CA ILE A 173 -7.74 -1.84 11.64
C ILE A 173 -8.92 -2.13 10.72
N ALA A 174 -9.51 -1.06 10.17
CA ALA A 174 -10.66 -1.13 9.28
C ALA A 174 -10.31 -0.63 7.87
N PHE A 175 -10.85 -1.30 6.87
CA PHE A 175 -10.98 -0.78 5.52
C PHE A 175 -12.26 0.03 5.40
N ARG A 176 -12.20 1.18 4.74
CA ARG A 176 -13.37 2.01 4.48
C ARG A 176 -13.36 2.57 3.06
N SER A 177 -14.53 2.63 2.44
CA SER A 177 -14.81 3.46 1.27
C SER A 177 -15.87 4.49 1.65
N PRO A 178 -15.48 5.74 1.95
CA PRO A 178 -16.41 6.72 2.51
C PRO A 178 -17.50 7.13 1.53
N THR A 179 -17.19 7.21 0.24
CA THR A 179 -18.18 7.54 -0.82
C THR A 179 -19.25 6.47 -0.97
N LEU A 180 -18.95 5.22 -0.66
CA LEU A 180 -19.88 4.09 -0.72
C LEU A 180 -20.49 3.74 0.64
N SER A 181 -20.08 4.42 1.71
CA SER A 181 -20.45 4.07 3.09
C SER A 181 -20.10 2.63 3.47
N LEU A 182 -19.05 2.06 2.85
CA LEU A 182 -18.57 0.71 3.14
C LEU A 182 -17.53 0.76 4.26
N GLN A 183 -17.61 -0.19 5.19
CA GLN A 183 -16.62 -0.40 6.23
C GLN A 183 -16.59 -1.86 6.65
N SER A 184 -15.38 -2.41 6.83
CA SER A 184 -15.16 -3.71 7.47
C SER A 184 -13.87 -3.70 8.29
N THR A 185 -13.87 -4.43 9.38
CA THR A 185 -12.65 -4.72 10.13
C THR A 185 -11.83 -5.75 9.36
N VAL A 186 -10.55 -5.47 9.16
CA VAL A 186 -9.61 -6.36 8.44
C VAL A 186 -8.51 -6.89 9.36
N VAL A 187 -8.29 -6.24 10.50
CA VAL A 187 -7.51 -6.74 11.64
C VAL A 187 -8.35 -6.50 12.88
N ASP A 188 -8.84 -7.58 13.52
CA ASP A 188 -9.77 -7.50 14.65
C ASP A 188 -9.10 -6.90 15.90
N ASP A 189 -7.84 -7.26 16.13
CA ASP A 189 -7.04 -6.79 17.26
C ASP A 189 -5.56 -6.67 16.84
N PHE A 190 -5.03 -5.46 16.80
CA PHE A 190 -3.62 -5.23 16.47
C PHE A 190 -2.68 -5.30 17.68
N ARG A 191 -3.20 -5.32 18.91
CA ARG A 191 -2.37 -5.28 20.14
C ARG A 191 -1.31 -6.39 20.21
N PRO A 192 -1.59 -7.65 19.81
CA PRO A 192 -0.56 -8.69 19.77
C PRO A 192 0.55 -8.43 18.74
N HIS A 193 0.35 -7.50 17.82
CA HIS A 193 1.21 -7.22 16.68
C HIS A 193 1.92 -5.86 16.76
N LEU A 194 1.82 -5.17 17.91
CA LEU A 194 2.52 -3.89 18.13
C LEU A 194 4.04 -4.09 17.96
N GLY A 195 4.69 -3.16 17.23
CA GLY A 195 6.10 -3.24 16.93
C GLY A 195 6.49 -4.35 15.95
N GLN A 196 5.51 -4.98 15.28
CA GLN A 196 5.74 -6.00 14.25
C GLN A 196 5.14 -5.57 12.91
N TRP A 197 5.67 -6.08 11.81
CA TRP A 197 5.18 -5.80 10.47
C TRP A 197 3.89 -6.56 10.18
N MET A 198 2.84 -5.83 9.87
CA MET A 198 1.57 -6.33 9.32
C MET A 198 1.54 -5.99 7.84
N HIS A 199 1.26 -6.96 6.97
CA HIS A 199 1.23 -6.76 5.53
C HIS A 199 -0.20 -6.72 5.02
N PHE A 200 -0.48 -5.77 4.14
CA PHE A 200 -1.78 -5.55 3.54
C PHE A 200 -1.71 -5.70 2.03
N ARG A 201 -2.80 -6.17 1.46
CA ARG A 201 -3.00 -6.25 0.02
C ARG A 201 -4.41 -5.77 -0.31
N VAL A 202 -4.53 -4.85 -1.25
CA VAL A 202 -5.81 -4.37 -1.75
C VAL A 202 -5.82 -4.52 -3.27
N ASP A 203 -6.65 -5.43 -3.80
CA ASP A 203 -6.90 -5.57 -5.23
C ASP A 203 -8.10 -4.71 -5.59
N VAL A 204 -7.96 -3.89 -6.63
CA VAL A 204 -9.00 -2.97 -7.08
C VAL A 204 -9.19 -3.08 -8.59
N SER A 205 -10.45 -3.18 -9.03
CA SER A 205 -10.83 -2.85 -10.40
C SER A 205 -11.45 -1.46 -10.38
N TRP A 206 -10.75 -0.50 -10.98
CA TRP A 206 -11.14 0.91 -10.98
C TRP A 206 -12.19 1.18 -12.05
N THR A 207 -13.43 1.46 -11.62
CA THR A 207 -14.56 1.71 -12.52
C THR A 207 -15.39 2.89 -12.03
N ASP A 208 -16.01 3.59 -12.96
CA ASP A 208 -16.96 4.67 -12.69
C ASP A 208 -18.42 4.19 -12.71
N ASP A 209 -18.61 2.88 -12.80
CA ASP A 209 -19.89 2.18 -12.69
C ASP A 209 -19.86 1.08 -11.61
N SER A 210 -20.92 0.27 -11.54
CA SER A 210 -21.05 -0.80 -10.52
C SER A 210 -20.37 -2.12 -10.92
N THR A 211 -19.37 -2.12 -11.80
CA THR A 211 -18.66 -3.36 -12.21
C THR A 211 -17.34 -3.55 -11.46
N GLY A 212 -16.93 -2.59 -10.64
CA GLY A 212 -15.68 -2.64 -9.88
C GLY A 212 -15.74 -3.52 -8.65
N TYR A 213 -14.58 -3.67 -8.02
CA TYR A 213 -14.46 -4.40 -6.77
C TYR A 213 -13.28 -3.89 -5.93
N TYR A 214 -13.37 -4.16 -4.63
CA TYR A 214 -12.25 -4.18 -3.68
C TYR A 214 -12.11 -5.59 -3.09
N LYS A 215 -10.89 -6.13 -3.05
CA LYS A 215 -10.55 -7.33 -2.28
C LYS A 215 -9.44 -6.95 -1.31
N VAL A 216 -9.67 -7.12 -0.03
CA VAL A 216 -8.72 -6.74 1.02
C VAL A 216 -8.22 -7.99 1.71
N SER A 217 -6.91 -8.15 1.72
CA SER A 217 -6.23 -9.27 2.36
C SER A 217 -5.16 -8.76 3.32
N THR A 218 -4.88 -9.56 4.34
CA THR A 218 -3.79 -9.30 5.28
C THR A 218 -2.89 -10.52 5.41
N LYS A 219 -1.61 -10.29 5.71
CA LYS A 219 -0.68 -11.31 6.18
C LYS A 219 -0.09 -10.82 7.50
N MET A 220 -0.51 -11.45 8.57
CA MET A 220 -0.13 -11.08 9.94
C MET A 220 1.24 -11.68 10.30
N PRO A 221 1.93 -11.14 11.34
CA PRO A 221 3.17 -11.73 11.82
C PRO A 221 3.04 -13.22 12.08
N GLY A 222 3.93 -14.03 11.48
CA GLY A 222 3.91 -15.48 11.57
C GLY A 222 3.06 -16.22 10.53
N GLU A 223 2.25 -15.52 9.73
CA GLU A 223 1.55 -16.10 8.59
C GLU A 223 2.49 -16.17 7.36
N SER A 224 2.41 -17.28 6.58
CA SER A 224 3.17 -17.46 5.33
C SER A 224 2.52 -16.72 4.16
N ASP A 225 1.19 -16.64 4.15
CA ASP A 225 0.41 -16.21 3.01
C ASP A 225 -0.63 -15.15 3.38
N TYR A 226 -1.10 -14.41 2.37
CA TYR A 226 -2.19 -13.47 2.53
C TYR A 226 -3.53 -14.18 2.72
N THR A 227 -4.28 -13.78 3.74
CA THR A 227 -5.65 -14.23 4.00
C THR A 227 -6.63 -13.16 3.52
N LEU A 228 -7.58 -13.51 2.64
CA LEU A 228 -8.65 -12.63 2.20
C LEU A 228 -9.59 -12.32 3.39
N ARG A 229 -9.71 -11.04 3.74
CA ARG A 229 -10.55 -10.57 4.86
C ARG A 229 -11.90 -10.06 4.40
N GLN A 230 -11.93 -9.37 3.24
CA GLN A 230 -13.16 -8.74 2.74
C GLN A 230 -13.17 -8.65 1.22
N THR A 231 -14.34 -8.82 0.64
CA THR A 231 -14.62 -8.54 -0.77
C THR A 231 -15.86 -7.65 -0.88
N TYR A 232 -15.73 -6.55 -1.61
CA TYR A 232 -16.84 -5.74 -2.09
C TYR A 232 -16.86 -5.84 -3.61
N ALA A 233 -17.87 -6.49 -4.17
CA ALA A 233 -18.05 -6.65 -5.60
C ALA A 233 -19.26 -5.82 -6.09
N ASN A 234 -19.28 -5.54 -7.38
CA ASN A 234 -20.37 -4.78 -8.04
C ASN A 234 -20.51 -3.38 -7.43
N VAL A 235 -19.39 -2.69 -7.22
CA VAL A 235 -19.34 -1.34 -6.65
C VAL A 235 -18.59 -0.39 -7.58
N LYS A 236 -19.02 0.88 -7.59
CA LYS A 236 -18.27 1.96 -8.22
C LYS A 236 -17.05 2.26 -7.36
N THR A 237 -15.84 2.09 -7.90
CA THR A 237 -14.59 2.26 -7.14
C THR A 237 -13.91 3.60 -7.39
N PHE A 238 -14.17 4.22 -8.55
CA PHE A 238 -13.56 5.49 -8.94
C PHE A 238 -14.56 6.65 -8.79
N HIS A 239 -14.21 7.63 -7.94
CA HIS A 239 -15.09 8.74 -7.55
C HIS A 239 -14.42 10.11 -7.69
N PRO A 240 -13.97 10.51 -8.88
CA PRO A 240 -13.37 11.82 -9.09
C PRO A 240 -14.42 12.93 -8.97
N VAL A 241 -13.98 14.13 -8.61
CA VAL A 241 -14.81 15.35 -8.73
C VAL A 241 -14.94 15.75 -10.19
N ASN A 242 -13.82 15.67 -10.91
CA ASN A 242 -13.71 15.93 -12.34
C ASN A 242 -13.34 14.63 -13.06
N PRO A 243 -14.05 14.21 -14.11
CA PRO A 243 -13.77 12.98 -14.85
C PRO A 243 -12.36 12.88 -15.45
N ALA A 244 -11.68 14.02 -15.66
CA ALA A 244 -10.30 14.05 -16.14
C ALA A 244 -9.26 13.82 -15.01
N GLU A 245 -9.69 13.70 -13.77
CA GLU A 245 -8.79 13.48 -12.63
C GLU A 245 -8.31 12.03 -12.58
N PHE A 246 -7.13 11.89 -11.99
CA PHE A 246 -6.54 10.59 -11.65
C PHE A 246 -6.62 10.35 -10.15
N GLY A 247 -6.50 9.09 -9.78
CA GLY A 247 -6.25 8.72 -8.40
C GLY A 247 -4.76 8.49 -8.15
N TYR A 248 -4.37 8.50 -6.87
CA TYR A 248 -3.00 8.26 -6.41
C TYR A 248 -2.99 7.71 -4.98
N LEU A 249 -1.87 7.14 -4.58
CA LEU A 249 -1.72 6.57 -3.25
C LEU A 249 -1.15 7.58 -2.27
N LYS A 250 -1.56 7.45 -1.00
CA LYS A 250 -0.93 8.09 0.15
C LYS A 250 -0.76 7.08 1.27
N TRP A 251 0.33 7.17 1.98
CA TRP A 251 0.60 6.41 3.19
C TRP A 251 1.32 7.28 4.21
N GLY A 252 1.11 6.96 5.46
CA GLY A 252 1.64 7.75 6.58
C GLY A 252 0.63 7.83 7.71
N LEU A 253 0.51 9.00 8.30
CA LEU A 253 -0.36 9.24 9.44
C LEU A 253 -1.22 10.47 9.20
N TYR A 254 -2.53 10.27 9.05
CA TYR A 254 -3.51 11.34 9.01
C TYR A 254 -4.52 11.15 10.14
N ARG A 255 -4.63 12.16 10.99
CA ARG A 255 -5.41 12.16 12.25
C ARG A 255 -6.61 13.11 12.15
N PRO A 256 -7.62 12.76 11.31
CA PRO A 256 -8.80 13.62 11.14
C PRO A 256 -9.59 13.71 12.43
N ASP A 257 -10.12 14.90 12.71
CA ASP A 257 -11.01 15.17 13.84
C ASP A 257 -10.44 14.92 15.25
N GLN A 258 -9.12 14.68 15.36
CA GLN A 258 -8.43 14.48 16.62
C GLN A 258 -7.87 15.78 17.19
N THR A 259 -8.01 15.97 18.50
CA THR A 259 -7.49 17.12 19.22
C THR A 259 -7.14 16.75 20.67
N LEU A 260 -6.16 17.45 21.24
CA LEU A 260 -5.83 17.30 22.67
C LEU A 260 -7.04 17.55 23.59
N ALA A 261 -7.94 18.45 23.20
CA ALA A 261 -9.14 18.78 23.98
C ALA A 261 -10.15 17.60 24.07
N LYS A 262 -10.09 16.66 23.13
CA LYS A 262 -10.90 15.42 23.15
C LYS A 262 -10.23 14.28 23.90
N GLY A 263 -9.04 14.48 24.44
CA GLY A 263 -8.26 13.43 25.08
C GLY A 263 -7.56 12.48 24.11
N ASP A 264 -7.44 12.89 22.82
CA ASP A 264 -6.72 12.06 21.84
C ASP A 264 -5.24 12.01 22.19
N VAL A 265 -4.59 10.87 21.91
CA VAL A 265 -3.16 10.62 22.17
C VAL A 265 -2.32 11.71 21.50
N PRO A 266 -1.45 12.42 22.25
CA PRO A 266 -0.75 13.58 21.73
C PRO A 266 0.12 13.29 20.51
N THR A 267 0.91 12.22 20.54
CA THR A 267 1.86 11.88 19.47
C THR A 267 1.69 10.43 19.06
N ARG A 268 1.68 10.19 17.74
CA ARG A 268 1.71 8.85 17.16
C ARG A 268 2.76 8.79 16.05
N VAL A 269 3.30 7.60 15.87
CA VAL A 269 4.25 7.27 14.80
C VAL A 269 3.81 5.96 14.14
N VAL A 270 3.83 5.93 12.82
CA VAL A 270 3.59 4.72 12.02
C VAL A 270 4.76 4.52 11.06
N TYR A 271 5.19 3.27 10.89
CA TYR A 271 6.20 2.91 9.91
C TYR A 271 5.53 2.24 8.70
N HIS A 272 6.06 2.54 7.51
CA HIS A 272 5.66 1.90 6.25
C HIS A 272 6.87 1.41 5.49
N ASP A 273 6.68 0.30 4.76
CA ASP A 273 7.67 -0.27 3.86
C ASP A 273 7.00 -1.14 2.78
N ASP A 274 7.77 -1.66 1.83
CA ASP A 274 7.31 -2.60 0.79
C ASP A 274 6.06 -2.10 0.02
N ILE A 275 5.99 -0.81 -0.33
CA ILE A 275 4.82 -0.28 -1.04
C ILE A 275 4.95 -0.63 -2.52
N ARG A 276 4.06 -1.49 -3.02
CA ARG A 276 4.05 -1.97 -4.40
C ARG A 276 2.74 -1.69 -5.11
N VAL A 277 2.85 -1.35 -6.38
CA VAL A 277 1.72 -1.29 -7.31
C VAL A 277 1.96 -2.33 -8.40
N LEU A 278 1.04 -3.28 -8.54
CA LEU A 278 1.12 -4.34 -9.55
C LEU A 278 -0.08 -4.24 -10.49
N ASP A 279 0.17 -4.48 -11.78
CA ASP A 279 -0.87 -4.56 -12.80
C ASP A 279 -1.56 -5.94 -12.75
N LEU A 280 -2.88 -5.94 -12.62
CA LEU A 280 -3.73 -7.14 -12.64
C LEU A 280 -4.49 -7.31 -13.98
N SER A 281 -4.26 -6.46 -14.97
CA SER A 281 -5.00 -6.50 -16.24
C SER A 281 -4.70 -7.72 -17.09
N GLN A 282 -3.57 -8.40 -16.84
CA GLN A 282 -3.09 -9.56 -17.59
C GLN A 282 -3.53 -10.92 -16.98
N GLY A 283 -4.38 -10.92 -15.97
CA GLY A 283 -4.85 -12.10 -15.25
C GLY A 283 -6.25 -12.55 -15.60
#